data_a6baba9c9641266e54e51125c9427915
#
_entry.id   a6baba9c9641266e54e51125c9427915
#
_cell.length_a   1.000
_cell.length_b   1.000
_cell.length_c   1.000
_cell.angle_alpha   90.00
_cell.angle_beta   90.00
_cell.angle_gamma   90.00
#
_symmetry.space_group_name_H-M   'P 1'
#
loop_
_entity.id
_entity.type
_entity.pdbx_description
1 polymer ?
#
loop_
_entity_poly.entity_id
_entity_poly.type
_entity_poly.pdbx_seq_one_letter_code
_entity_poly.pdbx_strand_id
1 'polypeptide(L)'
;TLHKELLEQENAILSENTELWEKVFMKADKGMAMIEDGKNYGDFLLDTVEAAKEQFTDKEYEWLKESATEISNIENRLTELEEKYPEIIQKSMDGDMSMPAGSDTSNPPDDGSMQKFPAFEGKDLDGNTVKSDELFSANAVTVVNFWFTTCNPCVGELAELDALNKELAEKGGALIGVNTFTLDGDETAISEAKDVLAKKGATYQNVYFASDGEAGKFTTNIFAYPTTYVVD
;
A
#
# COMPACT_ATOMS: atom_id res chain seq x y z
N THR A 1 -9.65 -2.55 -22.07
CA THR A 1 -10.53 -1.36 -22.05
C THR A 1 -9.70 -0.10 -21.93
N LEU A 2 -10.21 1.04 -22.40
CA LEU A 2 -9.49 2.33 -22.36
C LEU A 2 -9.03 2.70 -20.93
N HIS A 3 -9.84 2.43 -19.93
CA HIS A 3 -9.49 2.65 -18.51
C HIS A 3 -8.22 1.88 -18.10
N LYS A 4 -8.16 0.57 -18.42
CA LYS A 4 -6.98 -0.26 -18.14
C LYS A 4 -5.74 0.22 -18.91
N GLU A 5 -5.89 0.62 -20.16
CA GLU A 5 -4.80 1.14 -20.98
C GLU A 5 -4.23 2.44 -20.41
N LEU A 6 -5.07 3.32 -19.85
CA LEU A 6 -4.63 4.55 -19.20
C LEU A 6 -3.85 4.27 -17.91
N LEU A 7 -4.32 3.34 -17.07
CA LEU A 7 -3.59 2.92 -15.87
C LEU A 7 -2.24 2.25 -16.21
N GLU A 8 -2.20 1.44 -17.27
CA GLU A 8 -0.94 0.84 -17.75
C GLU A 8 0.04 1.90 -18.26
N GLN A 9 -0.44 2.96 -18.93
CA GLN A 9 0.40 4.09 -19.38
C GLN A 9 0.96 4.87 -18.19
N GLU A 10 0.16 5.18 -17.19
CA GLU A 10 0.60 5.85 -15.97
C GLU A 10 1.70 5.06 -15.25
N ASN A 11 1.45 3.77 -15.02
CA ASN A 11 2.43 2.87 -14.39
C ASN A 11 3.72 2.76 -15.21
N ALA A 12 3.64 2.76 -16.54
CA ALA A 12 4.82 2.75 -17.40
C ALA A 12 5.66 4.02 -17.22
N ILE A 13 5.04 5.19 -17.17
CA ILE A 13 5.72 6.48 -16.94
C ILE A 13 6.41 6.50 -15.57
N LEU A 14 5.73 6.05 -14.52
CA LEU A 14 6.30 5.99 -13.17
C LEU A 14 7.43 4.96 -13.04
N SER A 15 7.38 3.88 -13.84
CA SER A 15 8.42 2.85 -13.86
C SER A 15 9.63 3.25 -14.71
N GLU A 16 9.47 4.19 -15.60
CA GLU A 16 10.56 4.75 -16.41
C GLU A 16 11.37 5.72 -15.53
N ASN A 17 12.70 5.56 -15.49
CA ASN A 17 13.60 6.37 -14.66
C ASN A 17 13.25 6.42 -13.15
N THR A 18 13.05 5.25 -12.56
CA THR A 18 12.72 5.09 -11.13
C THR A 18 13.63 5.91 -10.21
N GLU A 19 14.94 6.00 -10.52
CA GLU A 19 15.90 6.78 -9.73
C GLU A 19 15.59 8.30 -9.70
N LEU A 20 15.00 8.85 -10.77
CA LEU A 20 14.58 10.25 -10.81
C LEU A 20 13.31 10.46 -9.97
N TRP A 21 12.34 9.55 -10.09
CA TRP A 21 11.12 9.60 -9.28
C TRP A 21 11.40 9.42 -7.79
N GLU A 22 12.33 8.54 -7.42
CA GLU A 22 12.77 8.42 -6.01
C GLU A 22 13.29 9.75 -5.46
N LYS A 23 14.08 10.50 -6.23
CA LYS A 23 14.56 11.83 -5.81
C LYS A 23 13.40 12.83 -5.64
N VAL A 24 12.39 12.78 -6.52
CA VAL A 24 11.17 13.60 -6.40
C VAL A 24 10.45 13.25 -5.10
N PHE A 25 10.19 11.97 -4.85
CA PHE A 25 9.46 11.48 -3.66
C PHE A 25 10.21 11.74 -2.35
N MET A 26 11.54 11.62 -2.33
CA MET A 26 12.34 11.96 -1.15
C MET A 26 12.19 13.43 -0.74
N LYS A 27 11.87 14.34 -1.67
CA LYS A 27 11.65 15.76 -1.38
C LYS A 27 10.21 16.06 -0.98
N ALA A 28 9.24 15.32 -1.51
CA ALA A 28 7.81 15.45 -1.18
C ALA A 28 7.52 15.19 0.31
N ASP A 29 8.35 14.38 0.96
CA ASP A 29 8.16 13.89 2.33
C ASP A 29 8.24 14.95 3.45
N LYS A 30 8.55 16.21 3.15
CA LYS A 30 8.77 17.22 4.21
C LYS A 30 7.65 18.26 4.39
N GLY A 31 6.50 18.11 3.76
CA GLY A 31 5.41 19.07 3.98
C GLY A 31 4.20 19.04 3.05
N MET A 32 4.13 18.13 2.10
CA MET A 32 3.05 18.09 1.10
C MET A 32 2.15 16.86 1.28
N ALA A 33 1.63 16.65 2.47
CA ALA A 33 0.82 15.47 2.80
C ALA A 33 -0.65 15.56 2.37
N MET A 34 -1.06 16.58 1.62
CA MET A 34 -2.44 16.70 1.14
C MET A 34 -2.45 17.18 -0.30
N ILE A 35 -3.02 16.38 -1.19
CA ILE A 35 -3.46 16.86 -2.50
C ILE A 35 -4.51 17.93 -2.23
N GLU A 36 -4.23 19.18 -2.62
CA GLU A 36 -5.18 20.27 -2.45
C GLU A 36 -6.49 19.95 -3.18
N ASP A 37 -7.63 20.38 -2.62
CA ASP A 37 -8.94 20.19 -3.23
C ASP A 37 -8.94 20.67 -4.70
N GLY A 38 -9.24 19.75 -5.61
CA GLY A 38 -9.30 20.00 -7.05
C GLY A 38 -8.02 19.72 -7.84
N LYS A 39 -6.96 19.23 -7.20
CA LYS A 39 -5.75 18.73 -7.87
C LYS A 39 -5.77 17.19 -7.95
N ASN A 40 -5.26 16.65 -9.05
CA ASN A 40 -5.05 15.20 -9.20
C ASN A 40 -3.60 14.81 -8.83
N TYR A 41 -3.30 13.51 -8.88
CA TYR A 41 -1.97 13.01 -8.53
C TYR A 41 -0.85 13.55 -9.44
N GLY A 42 -1.12 13.73 -10.73
CA GLY A 42 -0.16 14.32 -11.67
C GLY A 42 0.13 15.79 -11.35
N ASP A 43 -0.87 16.56 -10.92
CA ASP A 43 -0.67 17.95 -10.48
C ASP A 43 0.19 18.00 -9.22
N PHE A 44 -0.01 17.08 -8.29
CA PHE A 44 0.86 16.92 -7.11
C PHE A 44 2.31 16.62 -7.52
N LEU A 45 2.51 15.72 -8.49
CA LEU A 45 3.85 15.41 -9.00
C LEU A 45 4.50 16.63 -9.67
N LEU A 46 3.74 17.42 -10.42
CA LEU A 46 4.22 18.66 -11.05
C LEU A 46 4.73 19.66 -10.00
N ASP A 47 3.94 19.91 -8.97
CA ASP A 47 4.32 20.82 -7.88
C ASP A 47 5.58 20.32 -7.16
N THR A 48 5.69 19.01 -6.96
CA THR A 48 6.85 18.40 -6.31
C THR A 48 8.11 18.48 -7.17
N VAL A 49 8.00 18.23 -8.47
CA VAL A 49 9.09 18.37 -9.45
C VAL A 49 9.57 19.82 -9.51
N GLU A 50 8.64 20.80 -9.55
CA GLU A 50 8.96 22.21 -9.53
C GLU A 50 9.71 22.60 -8.25
N ALA A 51 9.25 22.14 -7.09
CA ALA A 51 9.89 22.38 -5.79
C ALA A 51 11.29 21.74 -5.68
N ALA A 52 11.54 20.68 -6.43
CA ALA A 52 12.81 19.94 -6.43
C ALA A 52 13.75 20.34 -7.57
N LYS A 53 13.39 21.32 -8.40
CA LYS A 53 14.07 21.70 -9.66
C LYS A 53 15.59 21.83 -9.53
N GLU A 54 16.08 22.40 -8.44
CA GLU A 54 17.52 22.62 -8.21
C GLU A 54 18.33 21.30 -8.04
N GLN A 55 17.66 20.16 -7.89
CA GLN A 55 18.28 18.84 -7.69
C GLN A 55 18.49 18.09 -9.00
N PHE A 56 17.96 18.61 -10.11
CA PHE A 56 17.96 17.97 -11.41
C PHE A 56 18.74 18.81 -12.42
N THR A 57 19.31 18.14 -13.40
CA THR A 57 19.80 18.79 -14.61
C THR A 57 18.61 19.29 -15.43
N ASP A 58 18.85 20.27 -16.32
CA ASP A 58 17.78 20.81 -17.18
C ASP A 58 17.04 19.70 -17.96
N LYS A 59 17.77 18.68 -18.42
CA LYS A 59 17.17 17.55 -19.15
C LYS A 59 16.32 16.63 -18.27
N GLU A 60 16.78 16.32 -17.06
CA GLU A 60 16.05 15.52 -16.09
C GLU A 60 14.79 16.26 -15.65
N TYR A 61 14.90 17.55 -15.39
CA TYR A 61 13.77 18.38 -15.01
C TYR A 61 12.70 18.46 -16.12
N GLU A 62 13.10 18.71 -17.36
CA GLU A 62 12.15 18.74 -18.50
C GLU A 62 11.46 17.39 -18.68
N TRP A 63 12.21 16.28 -18.58
CA TRP A 63 11.64 14.94 -18.66
C TRP A 63 10.63 14.68 -17.54
N LEU A 64 10.98 14.99 -16.29
CA LEU A 64 10.09 14.83 -15.14
C LEU A 64 8.82 15.68 -15.28
N LYS A 65 8.96 16.90 -15.75
CA LYS A 65 7.84 17.82 -15.99
C LYS A 65 6.89 17.31 -17.08
N GLU A 66 7.43 16.86 -18.21
CA GLU A 66 6.64 16.24 -19.28
C GLU A 66 5.91 15.00 -18.77
N SER A 67 6.60 14.12 -18.06
CA SER A 67 6.04 12.89 -17.47
C SER A 67 4.93 13.18 -16.47
N ALA A 68 5.13 14.11 -15.54
CA ALA A 68 4.11 14.51 -14.57
C ALA A 68 2.90 15.18 -15.23
N THR A 69 3.11 15.95 -16.30
CA THR A 69 2.02 16.55 -17.10
C THR A 69 1.21 15.46 -17.81
N GLU A 70 1.87 14.43 -18.34
CA GLU A 70 1.19 13.31 -18.99
C GLU A 70 0.38 12.51 -17.98
N ILE A 71 0.89 12.26 -16.76
CA ILE A 71 0.16 11.64 -15.67
C ILE A 71 -1.08 12.46 -15.30
N SER A 72 -0.96 13.79 -15.14
CA SER A 72 -2.11 14.68 -14.88
C SER A 72 -3.20 14.56 -15.96
N ASN A 73 -2.80 14.49 -17.24
CA ASN A 73 -3.74 14.28 -18.34
C ASN A 73 -4.40 12.90 -18.31
N ILE A 74 -3.67 11.86 -17.95
CA ILE A 74 -4.21 10.50 -17.79
C ILE A 74 -5.23 10.47 -16.66
N GLU A 75 -4.90 11.02 -15.50
CA GLU A 75 -5.78 11.13 -14.34
C GLU A 75 -7.08 11.90 -14.64
N ASN A 76 -7.00 13.01 -15.37
CA ASN A 76 -8.18 13.75 -15.81
C ASN A 76 -9.08 12.89 -16.73
N ARG A 77 -8.48 12.11 -17.65
CA ARG A 77 -9.22 11.22 -18.52
C ARG A 77 -9.82 10.03 -17.78
N LEU A 78 -9.14 9.52 -16.76
CA LEU A 78 -9.68 8.48 -15.86
C LEU A 78 -10.89 9.02 -15.12
N THR A 79 -10.79 10.20 -14.52
CA THR A 79 -11.91 10.87 -13.82
C THR A 79 -13.11 11.08 -14.75
N GLU A 80 -12.91 11.58 -15.98
CA GLU A 80 -13.98 11.74 -16.98
C GLU A 80 -14.64 10.40 -17.34
N LEU A 81 -13.86 9.32 -17.46
CA LEU A 81 -14.38 7.99 -17.74
C LEU A 81 -15.19 7.43 -16.56
N GLU A 82 -14.72 7.63 -15.35
CA GLU A 82 -15.38 7.19 -14.13
C GLU A 82 -16.69 7.94 -13.88
N GLU A 83 -16.71 9.25 -14.11
CA GLU A 83 -17.94 10.05 -14.04
C GLU A 83 -18.96 9.66 -15.11
N LYS A 84 -18.49 9.34 -16.31
CA LYS A 84 -19.35 8.98 -17.45
C LYS A 84 -19.87 7.55 -17.40
N TYR A 85 -19.09 6.67 -16.79
CA TYR A 85 -19.36 5.24 -16.70
C TYR A 85 -19.10 4.72 -15.28
N PRO A 86 -19.94 5.09 -14.31
CA PRO A 86 -19.73 4.68 -12.90
C PRO A 86 -19.72 3.16 -12.70
N GLU A 87 -20.28 2.41 -13.67
CA GLU A 87 -20.18 0.96 -13.70
C GLU A 87 -18.75 0.42 -13.92
N ILE A 88 -17.81 1.25 -14.41
CA ILE A 88 -16.40 0.85 -14.56
C ILE A 88 -15.75 0.70 -13.19
N ILE A 89 -16.05 1.60 -12.26
CA ILE A 89 -15.55 1.55 -10.87
C ILE A 89 -16.10 0.30 -10.19
N GLN A 90 -17.39 0.01 -10.37
CA GLN A 90 -18.03 -1.17 -9.81
C GLN A 90 -17.45 -2.47 -10.36
N LYS A 91 -17.09 -2.48 -11.65
CA LYS A 91 -16.48 -3.63 -12.32
C LYS A 91 -15.00 -3.80 -12.00
N SER A 92 -14.31 -2.73 -11.62
CA SER A 92 -12.93 -2.76 -11.10
C SER A 92 -12.89 -3.25 -9.65
N MET A 93 -13.97 -3.02 -8.89
CA MET A 93 -14.15 -3.57 -7.55
C MET A 93 -14.66 -5.03 -7.60
N ASP A 94 -15.35 -5.43 -8.66
CA ASP A 94 -15.87 -6.80 -8.87
C ASP A 94 -14.90 -7.73 -9.63
N GLY A 95 -13.63 -7.33 -9.79
CA GLY A 95 -12.53 -8.20 -10.18
C GLY A 95 -12.47 -8.64 -11.63
N ASP A 96 -11.52 -8.16 -12.38
CA ASP A 96 -10.73 -8.99 -13.31
C ASP A 96 -9.27 -8.53 -13.26
N MET A 97 -8.57 -8.91 -12.21
CA MET A 97 -7.12 -8.98 -12.21
C MET A 97 -6.70 -10.32 -12.81
N SER A 98 -6.90 -10.49 -14.10
CA SER A 98 -6.24 -11.55 -14.85
C SER A 98 -4.76 -11.24 -14.97
N MET A 99 -3.98 -11.72 -14.01
CA MET A 99 -2.53 -11.84 -14.14
C MET A 99 -2.19 -12.88 -15.22
N PRO A 100 -1.11 -12.70 -16.02
CA PRO A 100 -0.71 -13.69 -17.02
C PRO A 100 -0.35 -15.02 -16.34
N ALA A 101 -1.00 -16.07 -16.82
CA ALA A 101 -0.86 -17.43 -16.34
C ALA A 101 0.59 -17.92 -16.42
N GLY A 102 1.12 -18.28 -15.26
CA GLY A 102 2.35 -19.05 -15.12
C GLY A 102 2.33 -19.86 -13.84
N SER A 103 1.84 -21.07 -13.96
CA SER A 103 1.81 -22.24 -13.05
C SER A 103 0.55 -22.47 -12.22
N ASP A 104 -0.20 -23.42 -12.73
CA ASP A 104 -0.96 -24.50 -12.08
C ASP A 104 -1.16 -24.40 -10.55
N THR A 105 -2.29 -23.83 -10.17
CA THR A 105 -3.06 -24.26 -9.02
C THR A 105 -4.54 -24.00 -9.32
N SER A 106 -5.29 -25.09 -9.39
CA SER A 106 -6.73 -25.14 -9.52
C SER A 106 -7.43 -24.36 -8.40
N ASN A 107 -7.74 -23.11 -8.63
CA ASN A 107 -8.69 -22.37 -7.83
C ASN A 107 -10.03 -22.29 -8.61
N PRO A 108 -11.17 -22.53 -7.94
CA PRO A 108 -12.49 -22.33 -8.54
C PRO A 108 -12.72 -20.83 -8.85
N PRO A 109 -13.63 -20.52 -9.79
CA PRO A 109 -13.91 -19.13 -10.15
C PRO A 109 -14.43 -18.36 -8.93
N ASP A 110 -13.91 -17.14 -8.76
CA ASP A 110 -14.38 -16.20 -7.74
C ASP A 110 -15.87 -15.87 -8.00
N ASP A 111 -16.71 -16.46 -7.15
CA ASP A 111 -18.16 -16.23 -7.11
C ASP A 111 -18.55 -15.17 -6.08
N GLY A 112 -17.62 -14.28 -5.70
CA GLY A 112 -17.77 -13.36 -4.60
C GLY A 112 -17.42 -14.01 -3.24
N SER A 113 -16.86 -15.23 -3.27
CA SER A 113 -16.37 -15.90 -2.08
C SER A 113 -15.08 -15.25 -1.58
N MET A 114 -14.92 -15.21 -0.27
CA MET A 114 -13.76 -14.67 0.42
C MET A 114 -12.46 -15.29 -0.08
N GLN A 115 -11.47 -14.46 -0.44
CA GLN A 115 -10.15 -14.95 -0.79
C GLN A 115 -9.42 -15.39 0.47
N LYS A 116 -8.79 -16.55 0.43
CA LYS A 116 -7.97 -17.03 1.53
C LYS A 116 -6.76 -16.11 1.72
N PHE A 117 -6.61 -15.56 2.91
CA PHE A 117 -5.41 -14.79 3.25
C PHE A 117 -4.17 -15.72 3.15
N PRO A 118 -3.05 -15.27 2.54
CA PRO A 118 -1.86 -16.11 2.38
C PRO A 118 -1.31 -16.59 3.71
N ALA A 119 -0.93 -17.86 3.77
CA ALA A 119 -0.30 -18.41 4.96
C ALA A 119 1.12 -17.85 5.14
N PHE A 120 1.51 -17.62 6.40
CA PHE A 120 2.87 -17.22 6.75
C PHE A 120 3.34 -17.86 8.04
N GLU A 121 4.64 -18.05 8.13
CA GLU A 121 5.38 -18.25 9.37
C GLU A 121 6.39 -17.10 9.48
N GLY A 122 6.29 -16.33 10.53
CA GLY A 122 7.08 -15.12 10.73
C GLY A 122 7.39 -14.89 12.20
N LYS A 123 7.68 -13.66 12.53
CA LYS A 123 7.96 -13.23 13.90
C LYS A 123 7.22 -11.93 14.20
N ASP A 124 6.97 -11.68 15.49
CA ASP A 124 6.63 -10.34 15.93
C ASP A 124 7.90 -9.47 16.04
N LEU A 125 7.71 -8.19 16.32
CA LEU A 125 8.83 -7.26 16.44
C LEU A 125 9.76 -7.57 17.63
N ASP A 126 9.33 -8.41 18.58
CA ASP A 126 10.13 -8.87 19.72
C ASP A 126 10.86 -10.20 19.43
N GLY A 127 10.67 -10.76 18.24
CA GLY A 127 11.34 -11.97 17.77
C GLY A 127 10.62 -13.27 18.10
N ASN A 128 9.41 -13.23 18.67
CA ASN A 128 8.60 -14.41 18.94
C ASN A 128 8.00 -14.95 17.63
N THR A 129 8.02 -16.27 17.45
CA THR A 129 7.44 -16.90 16.26
C THR A 129 5.93 -16.71 16.21
N VAL A 130 5.42 -16.35 15.04
CA VAL A 130 4.00 -16.18 14.74
C VAL A 130 3.66 -16.99 13.50
N LYS A 131 2.61 -17.82 13.59
CA LYS A 131 2.08 -18.60 12.47
C LYS A 131 0.66 -18.15 12.17
N SER A 132 0.39 -17.90 10.89
CA SER A 132 -0.92 -17.43 10.45
C SER A 132 -2.05 -18.36 10.85
N ASP A 133 -1.84 -19.68 10.72
CA ASP A 133 -2.87 -20.68 11.04
C ASP A 133 -3.25 -20.66 12.55
N GLU A 134 -2.26 -20.50 13.43
CA GLU A 134 -2.48 -20.38 14.87
C GLU A 134 -3.14 -19.04 15.21
N LEU A 135 -2.69 -17.96 14.57
CA LEU A 135 -3.20 -16.61 14.78
C LEU A 135 -4.66 -16.48 14.35
N PHE A 136 -5.00 -16.93 13.14
CA PHE A 136 -6.36 -16.81 12.61
C PHE A 136 -7.33 -17.78 13.30
N SER A 137 -6.90 -19.01 13.59
CA SER A 137 -7.76 -19.98 14.31
C SER A 137 -8.02 -19.63 15.79
N ALA A 138 -7.15 -18.83 16.40
CA ALA A 138 -7.33 -18.38 17.78
C ALA A 138 -8.36 -17.25 17.93
N ASN A 139 -8.72 -16.57 16.84
CA ASN A 139 -9.59 -15.41 16.84
C ASN A 139 -10.82 -15.66 15.96
N ALA A 140 -11.96 -15.14 16.38
CA ALA A 140 -13.18 -15.16 15.57
C ALA A 140 -13.06 -14.29 14.33
N VAL A 141 -12.26 -13.23 14.41
CA VAL A 141 -11.89 -12.33 13.31
C VAL A 141 -10.53 -11.74 13.60
N THR A 142 -9.70 -11.59 12.57
CA THR A 142 -8.41 -10.90 12.65
C THR A 142 -8.40 -9.76 11.64
N VAL A 143 -8.13 -8.55 12.11
CA VAL A 143 -7.89 -7.39 11.26
C VAL A 143 -6.40 -7.31 10.98
N VAL A 144 -6.00 -7.22 9.70
CA VAL A 144 -4.60 -7.12 9.27
C VAL A 144 -4.39 -5.76 8.60
N ASN A 145 -3.63 -4.89 9.25
CA ASN A 145 -3.31 -3.55 8.76
C ASN A 145 -1.89 -3.52 8.18
N PHE A 146 -1.76 -3.09 6.94
CA PHE A 146 -0.47 -2.90 6.26
C PHE A 146 -0.07 -1.44 6.28
N TRP A 147 1.14 -1.16 6.73
CA TRP A 147 1.65 0.18 6.94
C TRP A 147 3.16 0.28 6.75
N PHE A 148 3.74 1.47 6.79
CA PHE A 148 5.19 1.68 6.90
C PHE A 148 5.51 2.97 7.66
N THR A 149 6.74 3.06 8.20
CA THR A 149 7.13 4.08 9.18
C THR A 149 7.07 5.51 8.67
N THR A 150 7.27 5.75 7.39
CA THR A 150 7.22 7.08 6.77
C THR A 150 5.86 7.43 6.14
N CYS A 151 4.87 6.53 6.23
CA CYS A 151 3.51 6.75 5.76
C CYS A 151 2.73 7.60 6.77
N ASN A 152 2.63 8.91 6.54
CA ASN A 152 1.95 9.82 7.46
C ASN A 152 0.49 9.43 7.78
N PRO A 153 -0.38 9.09 6.81
CA PRO A 153 -1.73 8.64 7.12
C PRO A 153 -1.74 7.33 7.93
N CYS A 154 -0.87 6.37 7.60
CA CYS A 154 -0.75 5.13 8.37
C CYS A 154 -0.39 5.40 9.84
N VAL A 155 0.64 6.22 10.05
CA VAL A 155 1.10 6.60 11.40
C VAL A 155 0.03 7.42 12.14
N GLY A 156 -0.81 8.14 11.40
CA GLY A 156 -1.94 8.89 11.96
C GLY A 156 -2.97 8.02 12.63
N GLU A 157 -3.29 6.86 12.07
CA GLU A 157 -4.35 5.94 12.55
C GLU A 157 -3.90 4.91 13.60
N LEU A 158 -2.59 4.78 13.89
CA LEU A 158 -2.07 3.73 14.78
C LEU A 158 -2.72 3.70 16.17
N ALA A 159 -3.02 4.87 16.74
CA ALA A 159 -3.67 4.98 18.04
C ALA A 159 -5.15 4.52 17.99
N GLU A 160 -5.84 4.80 16.90
CA GLU A 160 -7.23 4.36 16.68
C GLU A 160 -7.28 2.85 16.42
N LEU A 161 -6.30 2.31 15.67
CA LEU A 161 -6.14 0.88 15.46
C LEU A 161 -5.86 0.14 16.80
N ASP A 162 -5.10 0.73 17.71
CA ASP A 162 -4.87 0.17 19.04
C ASP A 162 -6.16 0.14 19.88
N ALA A 163 -6.98 1.19 19.80
CA ALA A 163 -8.29 1.20 20.43
C ALA A 163 -9.20 0.12 19.83
N LEU A 164 -9.23 0.00 18.51
CA LEU A 164 -9.98 -1.06 17.81
C LEU A 164 -9.50 -2.46 18.24
N ASN A 165 -8.19 -2.68 18.36
CA ASN A 165 -7.65 -3.96 18.83
C ASN A 165 -8.17 -4.33 20.22
N LYS A 166 -8.27 -3.37 21.12
CA LYS A 166 -8.81 -3.60 22.48
C LYS A 166 -10.29 -3.98 22.43
N GLU A 167 -11.08 -3.31 21.60
CA GLU A 167 -12.49 -3.66 21.39
C GLU A 167 -12.67 -5.05 20.74
N LEU A 168 -11.83 -5.38 19.77
CA LEU A 168 -11.83 -6.71 19.13
C LEU A 168 -11.49 -7.81 20.13
N ALA A 169 -10.47 -7.59 20.98
CA ALA A 169 -10.06 -8.55 21.99
C ALA A 169 -11.19 -8.89 22.97
N GLU A 170 -12.03 -7.92 23.36
CA GLU A 170 -13.22 -8.16 24.20
C GLU A 170 -14.26 -9.05 23.52
N LYS A 171 -14.24 -9.12 22.19
CA LYS A 171 -15.18 -9.89 21.36
C LYS A 171 -14.55 -11.17 20.78
N GLY A 172 -13.32 -11.52 21.20
CA GLY A 172 -12.61 -12.70 20.70
C GLY A 172 -11.96 -12.53 19.34
N GLY A 173 -11.72 -11.29 18.92
CA GLY A 173 -10.95 -10.94 17.72
C GLY A 173 -9.60 -10.33 18.06
N ALA A 174 -8.80 -10.05 17.03
CA ALA A 174 -7.51 -9.39 17.16
C ALA A 174 -7.23 -8.44 15.98
N LEU A 175 -6.30 -7.52 16.19
CA LEU A 175 -5.71 -6.70 15.12
C LEU A 175 -4.21 -6.93 15.11
N ILE A 176 -3.64 -7.13 13.94
CA ILE A 176 -2.20 -7.18 13.72
C ILE A 176 -1.77 -6.13 12.70
N GLY A 177 -0.56 -5.62 12.86
CA GLY A 177 0.11 -4.79 11.88
C GLY A 177 1.16 -5.56 11.09
N VAL A 178 1.33 -5.21 9.82
CA VAL A 178 2.46 -5.63 9.00
C VAL A 178 3.13 -4.38 8.48
N ASN A 179 4.31 -4.05 9.04
CA ASN A 179 5.10 -2.97 8.50
C ASN A 179 5.93 -3.51 7.33
N THR A 180 5.74 -2.94 6.14
CA THR A 180 6.37 -3.47 4.92
C THR A 180 7.88 -3.29 4.88
N PHE A 181 8.43 -2.35 5.64
CA PHE A 181 9.88 -2.17 5.76
C PHE A 181 10.55 -3.19 6.68
N THR A 182 9.78 -3.85 7.56
CA THR A 182 10.30 -4.88 8.46
C THR A 182 10.34 -6.28 7.85
N LEU A 183 9.89 -6.45 6.62
CA LEU A 183 9.97 -7.74 5.92
C LEU A 183 11.42 -8.24 5.91
N ASP A 184 11.59 -9.56 5.91
CA ASP A 184 12.88 -10.24 6.02
C ASP A 184 13.63 -9.98 7.35
N GLY A 185 13.05 -9.23 8.27
CA GLY A 185 13.61 -9.00 9.60
C GLY A 185 14.69 -7.93 9.63
N ASP A 186 14.58 -6.87 8.82
CA ASP A 186 15.50 -5.72 8.88
C ASP A 186 15.50 -5.09 10.28
N GLU A 187 16.62 -5.19 10.98
CA GLU A 187 16.75 -4.77 12.39
C GLU A 187 16.58 -3.24 12.55
N THR A 188 17.00 -2.46 11.56
CA THR A 188 16.87 -1.00 11.58
C THR A 188 15.38 -0.62 11.43
N ALA A 189 14.71 -1.18 10.44
CA ALA A 189 13.29 -0.94 10.22
C ALA A 189 12.42 -1.43 11.40
N ILE A 190 12.78 -2.56 12.02
CA ILE A 190 12.11 -3.07 13.24
C ILE A 190 12.27 -2.06 14.39
N SER A 191 13.47 -1.51 14.60
CA SER A 191 13.72 -0.51 15.64
C SER A 191 12.89 0.77 15.39
N GLU A 192 12.90 1.26 14.16
CA GLU A 192 12.10 2.44 13.76
C GLU A 192 10.60 2.20 13.93
N ALA A 193 10.10 1.04 13.52
CA ALA A 193 8.69 0.66 13.69
C ALA A 193 8.28 0.66 15.16
N LYS A 194 9.11 0.07 16.05
CA LYS A 194 8.89 0.09 17.51
C LYS A 194 8.83 1.50 18.06
N ASP A 195 9.75 2.38 17.64
CA ASP A 195 9.78 3.77 18.09
C ASP A 195 8.51 4.53 17.66
N VAL A 196 8.03 4.32 16.43
CA VAL A 196 6.81 4.94 15.94
C VAL A 196 5.59 4.42 16.71
N LEU A 197 5.46 3.11 16.88
CA LEU A 197 4.37 2.49 17.64
C LEU A 197 4.35 3.01 19.09
N ALA A 198 5.50 3.06 19.75
CA ALA A 198 5.63 3.58 21.12
C ALA A 198 5.22 5.05 21.22
N LYS A 199 5.65 5.90 20.28
CA LYS A 199 5.27 7.33 20.23
C LYS A 199 3.77 7.53 20.03
N LYS A 200 3.10 6.62 19.33
CA LYS A 200 1.65 6.65 19.09
C LYS A 200 0.84 5.92 20.16
N GLY A 201 1.50 5.27 21.11
CA GLY A 201 0.85 4.48 22.17
C GLY A 201 0.16 3.23 21.63
N ALA A 202 0.58 2.75 20.45
CA ALA A 202 0.05 1.55 19.83
C ALA A 202 0.77 0.31 20.38
N THR A 203 0.00 -0.63 20.91
CA THR A 203 0.49 -1.84 21.61
C THR A 203 0.08 -3.14 20.94
N TYR A 204 -0.74 -3.08 19.89
CA TYR A 204 -1.16 -4.27 19.15
C TYR A 204 0.01 -4.94 18.43
N GLN A 205 -0.11 -6.25 18.25
CA GLN A 205 0.95 -7.06 17.68
C GLN A 205 1.28 -6.63 16.24
N ASN A 206 2.54 -6.41 15.96
CA ASN A 206 3.05 -6.23 14.61
C ASN A 206 3.93 -7.41 14.25
N VAL A 207 3.79 -7.93 13.02
CA VAL A 207 4.47 -9.13 12.55
C VAL A 207 5.24 -8.85 11.27
N TYR A 208 6.29 -9.62 11.03
CA TYR A 208 7.03 -9.66 9.78
C TYR A 208 7.32 -11.09 9.36
N PHE A 209 7.53 -11.29 8.08
CA PHE A 209 7.81 -12.58 7.45
C PHE A 209 8.69 -12.38 6.22
N ALA A 210 9.11 -13.48 5.59
CA ALA A 210 9.95 -13.44 4.41
C ALA A 210 9.21 -12.82 3.21
N SER A 211 9.87 -11.91 2.50
CA SER A 211 9.32 -11.20 1.34
C SER A 211 9.09 -12.12 0.14
N ASP A 212 9.85 -13.19 0.02
CA ASP A 212 9.76 -14.19 -1.06
C ASP A 212 8.66 -15.26 -0.84
N GLY A 213 8.06 -15.30 0.37
CA GLY A 213 6.93 -16.15 0.71
C GLY A 213 5.61 -15.70 0.05
N GLU A 214 4.55 -16.50 0.20
CA GLU A 214 3.22 -16.16 -0.34
C GLU A 214 2.69 -14.84 0.25
N ALA A 215 2.76 -14.68 1.56
CA ALA A 215 2.34 -13.46 2.23
C ALA A 215 3.25 -12.25 1.92
N GLY A 216 4.55 -12.47 1.73
CA GLY A 216 5.48 -11.44 1.28
C GLY A 216 5.14 -10.92 -0.12
N LYS A 217 4.91 -11.82 -1.07
CA LYS A 217 4.47 -11.46 -2.43
C LYS A 217 3.10 -10.78 -2.44
N PHE A 218 2.17 -11.22 -1.57
CA PHE A 218 0.90 -10.55 -1.38
C PHE A 218 1.12 -9.10 -0.89
N THR A 219 1.98 -8.92 0.10
CA THR A 219 2.31 -7.60 0.66
C THR A 219 2.93 -6.67 -0.38
N THR A 220 3.83 -7.17 -1.23
CA THR A 220 4.47 -6.36 -2.30
C THR A 220 3.51 -5.97 -3.42
N ASN A 221 2.34 -6.59 -3.51
CA ASN A 221 1.29 -6.24 -4.46
C ASN A 221 0.27 -5.23 -3.90
N ILE A 222 0.47 -4.73 -2.68
CA ILE A 222 -0.38 -3.67 -2.10
C ILE A 222 0.11 -2.32 -2.66
N PHE A 223 -0.76 -1.64 -3.40
CA PHE A 223 -0.41 -0.39 -4.11
C PHE A 223 -0.65 0.87 -3.30
N ALA A 224 -1.50 0.80 -2.28
CA ALA A 224 -1.89 1.96 -1.48
C ALA A 224 -1.74 1.65 0.02
N TYR A 225 -1.38 2.65 0.80
CA TYR A 225 -1.23 2.55 2.24
C TYR A 225 -1.91 3.74 2.94
N PRO A 226 -2.57 3.50 4.10
CA PRO A 226 -2.76 2.19 4.72
C PRO A 226 -3.74 1.30 3.96
N THR A 227 -3.57 -0.01 4.06
CA THR A 227 -4.53 -0.99 3.58
C THR A 227 -4.86 -1.97 4.69
N THR A 228 -6.15 -2.29 4.86
CA THR A 228 -6.64 -3.15 5.92
C THR A 228 -7.51 -4.27 5.37
N TYR A 229 -7.21 -5.50 5.77
CA TYR A 229 -8.01 -6.69 5.47
C TYR A 229 -8.67 -7.22 6.75
N VAL A 230 -9.81 -7.87 6.57
CA VAL A 230 -10.51 -8.60 7.61
C VAL A 230 -10.47 -10.09 7.26
N VAL A 231 -9.96 -10.91 8.19
CA VAL A 231 -9.80 -12.36 8.04
C VAL A 231 -10.64 -13.04 9.10
N ASP A 232 -11.53 -13.94 8.70
CA ASP A 232 -12.41 -14.75 9.54
C ASP A 232 -12.11 -16.24 9.40
#